data_3e5fd00eecac6a345eefe8bb7710da46
#
_entry.id   3e5fd00eecac6a345eefe8bb7710da46
#
_cell.length_a   1.000
_cell.length_b   1.000
_cell.length_c   1.000
_cell.angle_alpha   90.00
_cell.angle_beta   90.00
_cell.angle_gamma   90.00
#
_symmetry.space_group_name_H-M   'P 1'
#
loop_
_entity.id
_entity.type
_entity.pdbx_description
1 polymer ?
#
loop_
_entity_poly.entity_id
_entity_poly.type
_entity_poly.pdbx_seq_one_letter_code
_entity_poly.pdbx_strand_id
1 'polypeptide(L)'
;MLCACATPSQHFSDEAKTLGFASGNLDGEGFRHVVYFAQIDRAADALHVYVEHDGTPWIGVARVSDDPTPRTPFALELMARDHGPRLFLGRPCYFEGRRDSGCSARMWTQRRYAPEVVASMAAALQAFLAKHPYGNVVLIGYSGGGTLAWLLASRVPQTTAVVTIAANLDTQAWTTLHDYSPMNGSLDPVREPALPKSISHVAYVGDRDTNVPPTIVRSFAANHPEAKVIEIATFDHTCCWIERWPELLNAALASRSR
;
A
#
# COMPACT_ATOMS: atom_id res chain seq x y z
N MET A 1 -31.31 21.41 10.29
CA MET A 1 -30.62 20.25 9.75
C MET A 1 -29.13 20.47 10.02
N LEU A 2 -28.55 19.70 10.94
CA LEU A 2 -27.09 19.68 11.15
C LEU A 2 -26.49 18.96 9.95
N CYS A 3 -25.79 19.68 9.08
CA CYS A 3 -24.96 19.08 8.05
C CYS A 3 -23.80 18.39 8.78
N ALA A 4 -23.89 17.09 9.04
CA ALA A 4 -22.77 16.31 9.56
C ALA A 4 -21.71 16.31 8.46
N CYS A 5 -20.55 16.95 8.71
CA CYS A 5 -19.41 16.84 7.81
C CYS A 5 -19.00 15.37 7.70
N ALA A 6 -18.94 14.85 6.48
CA ALA A 6 -18.48 13.48 6.24
C ALA A 6 -17.07 13.27 6.84
N THR A 7 -16.89 12.14 7.51
CA THR A 7 -15.56 11.77 8.03
C THR A 7 -14.62 11.40 6.88
N PRO A 8 -13.28 11.43 7.06
CA PRO A 8 -12.35 10.91 6.05
C PRO A 8 -12.68 9.49 5.59
N SER A 9 -13.04 8.61 6.52
CA SER A 9 -13.48 7.23 6.19
C SER A 9 -14.72 7.21 5.30
N GLN A 10 -15.70 8.06 5.58
CA GLN A 10 -16.91 8.16 4.77
C GLN A 10 -16.59 8.68 3.37
N HIS A 11 -15.81 9.76 3.28
CA HIS A 11 -15.38 10.32 2.00
C HIS A 11 -14.65 9.28 1.15
N PHE A 12 -13.74 8.52 1.74
CA PHE A 12 -13.00 7.45 1.04
C PHE A 12 -13.93 6.35 0.51
N SER A 13 -14.93 5.96 1.31
CA SER A 13 -15.94 4.98 0.91
C SER A 13 -16.82 5.48 -0.24
N ASP A 14 -17.22 6.75 -0.19
CA ASP A 14 -18.04 7.37 -1.23
C ASP A 14 -17.26 7.49 -2.55
N GLU A 15 -15.96 7.83 -2.49
CA GLU A 15 -15.08 7.82 -3.66
C GLU A 15 -14.93 6.42 -4.26
N ALA A 16 -14.69 5.39 -3.45
CA ALA A 16 -14.60 4.02 -3.93
C ALA A 16 -15.88 3.60 -4.66
N LYS A 17 -17.04 3.99 -4.13
CA LYS A 17 -18.35 3.74 -4.75
C LYS A 17 -18.51 4.51 -6.07
N THR A 18 -18.09 5.78 -6.11
CA THR A 18 -18.12 6.62 -7.32
C THR A 18 -17.24 6.04 -8.42
N LEU A 19 -16.10 5.45 -8.07
CA LEU A 19 -15.21 4.73 -8.98
C LEU A 19 -15.75 3.35 -9.40
N GLY A 20 -16.93 2.93 -8.90
CA GLY A 20 -17.62 1.70 -9.29
C GLY A 20 -17.11 0.44 -8.59
N PHE A 21 -16.41 0.55 -7.47
CA PHE A 21 -15.93 -0.59 -6.71
C PHE A 21 -17.02 -1.15 -5.78
N ALA A 22 -17.13 -2.47 -5.74
CA ALA A 22 -17.83 -3.15 -4.66
C ALA A 22 -16.99 -3.10 -3.40
N SER A 23 -17.65 -3.12 -2.24
CA SER A 23 -17.01 -3.05 -0.92
C SER A 23 -17.28 -4.28 -0.09
N GLY A 24 -16.40 -4.57 0.85
CA GLY A 24 -16.56 -5.66 1.80
C GLY A 24 -15.59 -5.53 2.97
N ASN A 25 -15.60 -6.54 3.82
CA ASN A 25 -14.66 -6.67 4.92
C ASN A 25 -14.02 -8.07 4.89
N LEU A 26 -12.77 -8.13 5.26
CA LEU A 26 -12.02 -9.37 5.47
C LEU A 26 -11.52 -9.40 6.92
N ASP A 27 -11.64 -10.56 7.54
CA ASP A 27 -11.05 -10.78 8.86
C ASP A 27 -9.60 -11.24 8.67
N GLY A 28 -8.70 -10.56 9.35
CA GLY A 28 -7.30 -10.95 9.50
C GLY A 28 -7.01 -11.40 10.94
N GLU A 29 -5.73 -11.55 11.29
CA GLU A 29 -5.33 -11.87 12.65
C GLU A 29 -5.52 -10.67 13.58
N GLY A 30 -6.57 -10.70 14.40
CA GLY A 30 -6.85 -9.68 15.41
C GLY A 30 -7.43 -8.36 14.87
N PHE A 31 -7.57 -8.20 13.58
CA PHE A 31 -8.12 -6.99 12.96
C PHE A 31 -9.02 -7.30 11.78
N ARG A 32 -9.93 -6.36 11.49
CA ARG A 32 -10.77 -6.34 10.31
C ARG A 32 -10.21 -5.37 9.28
N HIS A 33 -10.32 -5.74 8.01
CA HIS A 33 -9.82 -4.98 6.87
C HIS A 33 -10.96 -4.61 5.95
N VAL A 34 -11.13 -3.32 5.68
CA VAL A 34 -12.02 -2.84 4.62
C VAL A 34 -11.38 -3.18 3.27
N VAL A 35 -12.18 -3.68 2.35
CA VAL A 35 -11.73 -3.98 0.99
C VAL A 35 -12.66 -3.37 -0.04
N TYR A 36 -12.09 -2.97 -1.18
CA TYR A 36 -12.84 -2.60 -2.38
C TYR A 36 -12.32 -3.45 -3.53
N PHE A 37 -13.22 -3.85 -4.43
CA PHE A 37 -12.83 -4.79 -5.47
C PHE A 37 -13.63 -4.63 -6.75
N ALA A 38 -13.07 -5.09 -7.86
CA ALA A 38 -13.75 -5.17 -9.14
C ALA A 38 -13.23 -6.35 -9.96
N GLN A 39 -14.11 -6.92 -10.79
CA GLN A 39 -13.83 -8.00 -11.75
C GLN A 39 -13.22 -9.26 -11.14
N ILE A 40 -13.47 -9.54 -9.86
CA ILE A 40 -12.88 -10.69 -9.15
C ILE A 40 -13.38 -12.04 -9.67
N ASP A 41 -14.54 -12.09 -10.32
CA ASP A 41 -15.11 -13.29 -10.92
C ASP A 41 -14.65 -13.51 -12.38
N ARG A 42 -13.83 -12.60 -12.90
CA ARG A 42 -13.26 -12.74 -14.24
C ARG A 42 -12.13 -13.75 -14.23
N ALA A 43 -12.21 -14.74 -15.12
CA ALA A 43 -11.10 -15.68 -15.32
C ALA A 43 -9.83 -14.91 -15.74
N ALA A 44 -8.83 -14.92 -14.88
CA ALA A 44 -7.53 -14.30 -15.11
C ALA A 44 -6.48 -15.00 -14.23
N ASP A 45 -5.24 -14.98 -14.69
CA ASP A 45 -4.14 -15.65 -14.01
C ASP A 45 -3.65 -14.91 -12.76
N ALA A 46 -3.90 -13.60 -12.67
CA ALA A 46 -3.38 -12.77 -11.59
C ALA A 46 -4.45 -11.86 -10.96
N LEU A 47 -4.36 -11.71 -9.64
CA LEU A 47 -5.05 -10.67 -8.88
C LEU A 47 -4.09 -9.51 -8.60
N HIS A 48 -4.50 -8.29 -8.92
CA HIS A 48 -3.77 -7.09 -8.52
C HIS A 48 -4.30 -6.57 -7.19
N VAL A 49 -3.42 -6.46 -6.19
CA VAL A 49 -3.78 -6.02 -4.84
C VAL A 49 -3.15 -4.68 -4.55
N TYR A 50 -3.99 -3.67 -4.31
CA TYR A 50 -3.60 -2.28 -4.09
C TYR A 50 -3.58 -1.94 -2.60
N VAL A 51 -2.53 -1.27 -2.15
CA VAL A 51 -2.35 -0.82 -0.77
C VAL A 51 -2.10 0.69 -0.75
N GLU A 52 -2.90 1.40 0.05
CA GLU A 52 -2.90 2.85 0.14
C GLU A 52 -1.78 3.40 1.03
N HIS A 53 -1.39 4.66 0.80
CA HIS A 53 -0.42 5.39 1.61
C HIS A 53 -0.83 5.52 3.09
N ASP A 54 0.04 6.14 3.90
CA ASP A 54 -0.14 6.24 5.36
C ASP A 54 -1.30 7.15 5.80
N GLY A 55 -1.99 7.76 4.85
CA GLY A 55 -3.10 8.65 5.16
C GLY A 55 -2.68 9.91 5.88
N THR A 56 -3.47 10.31 6.88
CA THR A 56 -3.23 11.49 7.70
C THR A 56 -3.08 11.12 9.17
N PRO A 57 -1.94 10.51 9.59
CA PRO A 57 -1.72 10.12 10.98
C PRO A 57 -1.69 11.30 11.96
N TRP A 58 -1.29 12.47 11.47
CA TRP A 58 -1.13 13.68 12.24
C TRP A 58 -1.91 14.84 11.63
N ILE A 59 -2.51 15.67 12.47
CA ILE A 59 -3.14 16.93 12.11
C ILE A 59 -2.22 18.04 12.57
N GLY A 60 -1.61 18.75 11.59
CA GLY A 60 -0.50 19.64 11.90
C GLY A 60 0.71 18.88 12.44
N VAL A 61 1.49 19.52 13.31
CA VAL A 61 2.78 18.98 13.78
C VAL A 61 2.68 18.12 15.05
N ALA A 62 1.58 18.17 15.80
CA ALA A 62 1.56 17.59 17.15
C ALA A 62 0.29 16.79 17.51
N ARG A 63 -0.82 16.97 16.80
CA ARG A 63 -2.08 16.28 17.14
C ARG A 63 -2.22 14.99 16.33
N VAL A 64 -2.31 13.86 17.01
CA VAL A 64 -2.64 12.60 16.35
C VAL A 64 -4.08 12.65 15.80
N SER A 65 -4.28 12.16 14.60
CA SER A 65 -5.60 12.11 13.96
C SER A 65 -6.50 11.07 14.63
N ASP A 66 -7.76 11.40 14.81
CA ASP A 66 -8.78 10.46 15.25
C ASP A 66 -9.26 9.54 14.11
N ASP A 67 -9.04 9.95 12.88
CA ASP A 67 -9.31 9.19 11.67
C ASP A 67 -8.14 9.36 10.70
N PRO A 68 -7.19 8.39 10.66
CA PRO A 68 -6.01 8.46 9.81
C PRO A 68 -6.29 8.15 8.35
N THR A 69 -7.52 7.77 7.99
CA THR A 69 -7.90 7.42 6.61
C THR A 69 -7.42 8.47 5.62
N PRO A 70 -6.83 8.06 4.51
CA PRO A 70 -6.39 8.96 3.46
C PRO A 70 -7.50 9.90 2.99
N ARG A 71 -7.16 11.16 2.81
CA ARG A 71 -8.10 12.17 2.30
C ARG A 71 -8.14 12.20 0.78
N THR A 72 -7.09 11.68 0.15
CA THR A 72 -6.99 11.47 -1.30
C THR A 72 -6.80 9.97 -1.53
N PRO A 73 -7.73 9.27 -2.19
CA PRO A 73 -7.69 7.82 -2.34
C PRO A 73 -6.79 7.41 -3.52
N PHE A 74 -5.49 7.66 -3.41
CA PHE A 74 -4.54 7.55 -4.51
C PHE A 74 -4.45 6.13 -5.08
N ALA A 75 -4.36 5.12 -4.22
CA ALA A 75 -4.33 3.73 -4.69
C ALA A 75 -5.66 3.28 -5.32
N LEU A 76 -6.81 3.81 -4.89
CA LEU A 76 -8.08 3.57 -5.57
C LEU A 76 -8.10 4.19 -6.97
N GLU A 77 -7.53 5.37 -7.15
CA GLU A 77 -7.45 6.03 -8.46
C GLU A 77 -6.52 5.26 -9.41
N LEU A 78 -5.39 4.75 -8.91
CA LEU A 78 -4.54 3.82 -9.68
C LEU A 78 -5.32 2.54 -10.04
N MET A 79 -6.01 1.95 -9.07
CA MET A 79 -6.81 0.75 -9.26
C MET A 79 -7.95 0.95 -10.28
N ALA A 80 -8.53 2.14 -10.35
CA ALA A 80 -9.58 2.48 -11.31
C ALA A 80 -9.08 2.49 -12.77
N ARG A 81 -7.77 2.68 -12.98
CA ARG A 81 -7.14 2.66 -14.30
C ARG A 81 -6.58 1.29 -14.70
N ASP A 82 -6.69 0.32 -13.82
CA ASP A 82 -6.35 -1.07 -14.08
C ASP A 82 -7.57 -1.83 -14.64
N HIS A 83 -7.34 -2.83 -15.47
CA HIS A 83 -8.39 -3.56 -16.21
C HIS A 83 -8.52 -5.04 -15.82
N GLY A 84 -7.65 -5.53 -14.92
CA GLY A 84 -7.69 -6.91 -14.41
C GLY A 84 -8.58 -7.07 -13.17
N PRO A 85 -8.69 -8.31 -12.64
CA PRO A 85 -9.19 -8.56 -11.31
C PRO A 85 -8.36 -7.80 -10.29
N ARG A 86 -9.00 -7.02 -9.46
CA ARG A 86 -8.30 -6.12 -8.55
C ARG A 86 -9.00 -5.95 -7.22
N LEU A 87 -8.18 -5.87 -6.18
CA LEU A 87 -8.58 -5.75 -4.79
C LEU A 87 -7.79 -4.60 -4.15
N PHE A 88 -8.47 -3.67 -3.55
CA PHE A 88 -7.89 -2.77 -2.58
C PHE A 88 -7.91 -3.45 -1.20
N LEU A 89 -6.77 -3.55 -0.55
CA LEU A 89 -6.63 -4.12 0.78
C LEU A 89 -6.35 -3.01 1.79
N GLY A 90 -7.37 -2.64 2.56
CA GLY A 90 -7.24 -1.65 3.62
C GLY A 90 -6.37 -2.15 4.77
N ARG A 91 -5.51 -1.28 5.30
CA ARG A 91 -4.74 -1.58 6.52
C ARG A 91 -5.65 -1.57 7.76
N PRO A 92 -5.29 -2.30 8.83
CA PRO A 92 -6.10 -2.30 10.05
C PRO A 92 -6.10 -0.94 10.72
N CYS A 93 -7.12 -0.66 11.50
CA CYS A 93 -7.25 0.58 12.28
C CYS A 93 -7.39 1.86 11.44
N TYR A 94 -7.68 1.72 10.17
CA TYR A 94 -8.04 2.78 9.24
C TYR A 94 -9.49 2.59 8.80
N PHE A 95 -10.00 3.52 8.07
CA PHE A 95 -11.36 3.46 7.56
C PHE A 95 -12.39 3.28 8.70
N GLU A 96 -13.41 2.51 8.50
CA GLU A 96 -14.39 2.21 9.54
C GLU A 96 -13.85 1.30 10.66
N GLY A 97 -12.77 0.54 10.40
CA GLY A 97 -12.11 -0.36 11.35
C GLY A 97 -11.33 0.33 12.47
N ARG A 98 -11.14 1.65 12.43
CA ARG A 98 -10.39 2.38 13.46
C ARG A 98 -10.92 2.26 14.90
N ARG A 99 -12.17 1.83 15.05
CA ARG A 99 -12.82 1.63 16.36
C ARG A 99 -12.82 0.17 16.81
N ASP A 100 -12.23 -0.73 16.02
CA ASP A 100 -12.15 -2.14 16.39
C ASP A 100 -11.25 -2.31 17.64
N SER A 101 -11.52 -3.35 18.40
CA SER A 101 -10.70 -3.69 19.57
C SER A 101 -9.26 -3.95 19.14
N GLY A 102 -8.29 -3.44 19.89
CA GLY A 102 -6.86 -3.51 19.54
C GLY A 102 -6.36 -2.30 18.74
N CYS A 103 -7.23 -1.46 18.19
CA CYS A 103 -6.83 -0.23 17.52
C CYS A 103 -6.46 0.88 18.51
N SER A 104 -5.36 1.52 18.26
CA SER A 104 -4.90 2.70 18.99
C SER A 104 -4.10 3.61 18.06
N ALA A 105 -3.90 4.85 18.48
CA ALA A 105 -3.12 5.83 17.72
C ALA A 105 -1.71 5.34 17.32
N ARG A 106 -1.13 4.42 18.07
CA ARG A 106 0.17 3.81 17.74
C ARG A 106 0.12 3.03 16.42
N MET A 107 -1.04 2.45 16.07
CA MET A 107 -1.21 1.63 14.85
C MET A 107 -1.18 2.45 13.55
N TRP A 108 -1.36 3.77 13.62
CA TRP A 108 -1.21 4.65 12.46
C TRP A 108 -0.10 5.71 12.63
N THR A 109 0.64 5.63 13.73
CA THR A 109 1.86 6.43 13.94
C THR A 109 3.09 5.53 13.90
N GLN A 110 3.72 5.27 15.04
CA GLN A 110 5.02 4.59 15.12
C GLN A 110 4.97 3.07 14.83
N ARG A 111 3.80 2.43 14.91
CA ARG A 111 3.60 0.98 14.66
C ARG A 111 2.84 0.68 13.37
N ARG A 112 2.82 1.63 12.43
CA ARG A 112 2.03 1.51 11.19
C ARG A 112 2.44 0.37 10.26
N TYR A 113 3.65 -0.16 10.42
CA TYR A 113 4.18 -1.33 9.73
C TYR A 113 4.57 -2.44 10.72
N ALA A 114 3.91 -2.50 11.87
CA ALA A 114 4.24 -3.49 12.89
C ALA A 114 4.01 -4.93 12.40
N PRO A 115 4.71 -5.93 12.96
CA PRO A 115 4.54 -7.33 12.59
C PRO A 115 3.08 -7.79 12.60
N GLU A 116 2.29 -7.36 13.59
CA GLU A 116 0.86 -7.69 13.69
C GLU A 116 0.01 -7.04 12.58
N VAL A 117 0.37 -5.85 12.10
CA VAL A 117 -0.30 -5.21 10.97
C VAL A 117 -0.08 -6.04 9.71
N VAL A 118 1.17 -6.40 9.44
CA VAL A 118 1.55 -7.18 8.26
C VAL A 118 0.97 -8.59 8.33
N ALA A 119 1.02 -9.26 9.48
CA ALA A 119 0.43 -10.59 9.68
C ALA A 119 -1.08 -10.58 9.42
N SER A 120 -1.78 -9.61 10.01
CA SER A 120 -3.23 -9.49 9.84
C SER A 120 -3.64 -9.23 8.38
N MET A 121 -2.92 -8.32 7.69
CA MET A 121 -3.17 -8.06 6.26
C MET A 121 -2.89 -9.30 5.40
N ALA A 122 -1.83 -10.06 5.69
CA ALA A 122 -1.53 -11.30 4.99
C ALA A 122 -2.62 -12.36 5.20
N ALA A 123 -3.07 -12.54 6.44
CA ALA A 123 -4.15 -13.47 6.78
C ALA A 123 -5.46 -13.09 6.07
N ALA A 124 -5.82 -11.82 6.05
CA ALA A 124 -7.00 -11.32 5.35
C ALA A 124 -6.93 -11.59 3.84
N LEU A 125 -5.77 -11.33 3.21
CA LEU A 125 -5.58 -11.61 1.79
C LEU A 125 -5.61 -13.11 1.49
N GLN A 126 -5.01 -13.95 2.32
CA GLN A 126 -5.07 -15.41 2.18
C GLN A 126 -6.49 -15.92 2.33
N ALA A 127 -7.29 -15.39 3.26
CA ALA A 127 -8.70 -15.74 3.41
C ALA A 127 -9.53 -15.34 2.17
N PHE A 128 -9.19 -14.22 1.52
CA PHE A 128 -9.79 -13.82 0.25
C PHE A 128 -9.42 -14.81 -0.86
N LEU A 129 -8.13 -15.14 -1.00
CA LEU A 129 -7.63 -16.06 -2.02
C LEU A 129 -8.15 -17.50 -1.86
N ALA A 130 -8.47 -17.92 -0.64
CA ALA A 130 -9.12 -19.20 -0.40
C ALA A 130 -10.53 -19.29 -1.00
N LYS A 131 -11.22 -18.16 -1.14
CA LYS A 131 -12.56 -18.06 -1.76
C LYS A 131 -12.49 -17.73 -3.26
N HIS A 132 -11.46 -17.03 -3.67
CA HIS A 132 -11.21 -16.58 -5.04
C HIS A 132 -9.80 -17.01 -5.46
N PRO A 133 -9.65 -18.26 -5.95
CA PRO A 133 -8.33 -18.84 -6.19
C PRO A 133 -7.65 -18.21 -7.41
N TYR A 134 -6.64 -17.39 -7.15
CA TYR A 134 -5.72 -16.87 -8.15
C TYR A 134 -4.36 -17.53 -7.97
N GLY A 135 -3.75 -17.98 -9.07
CA GLY A 135 -2.41 -18.57 -9.06
C GLY A 135 -1.30 -17.54 -8.82
N ASN A 136 -1.55 -16.30 -9.20
CA ASN A 136 -0.60 -15.20 -9.12
C ASN A 136 -1.22 -14.00 -8.41
N VAL A 137 -0.41 -13.32 -7.58
CA VAL A 137 -0.75 -12.05 -6.93
C VAL A 137 0.32 -11.03 -7.27
N VAL A 138 -0.11 -9.85 -7.68
CA VAL A 138 0.73 -8.66 -7.85
C VAL A 138 0.38 -7.69 -6.73
N LEU A 139 1.33 -7.44 -5.83
CA LEU A 139 1.15 -6.46 -4.76
C LEU A 139 1.60 -5.09 -5.25
N ILE A 140 0.73 -4.10 -5.14
CA ILE A 140 0.93 -2.75 -5.65
C ILE A 140 0.72 -1.78 -4.49
N GLY A 141 1.70 -0.93 -4.21
CA GLY A 141 1.56 0.01 -3.11
C GLY A 141 2.14 1.38 -3.40
N TYR A 142 1.44 2.41 -2.94
CA TYR A 142 1.87 3.80 -3.05
C TYR A 142 2.35 4.32 -1.70
N SER A 143 3.51 5.01 -1.68
CA SER A 143 4.10 5.60 -0.47
C SER A 143 4.22 4.56 0.66
N GLY A 144 3.70 4.79 1.84
CA GLY A 144 3.67 3.80 2.93
C GLY A 144 2.90 2.52 2.60
N GLY A 145 1.99 2.55 1.62
CA GLY A 145 1.37 1.34 1.07
C GLY A 145 2.35 0.47 0.30
N GLY A 146 3.36 1.07 -0.34
CA GLY A 146 4.46 0.34 -0.97
C GLY A 146 5.33 -0.38 0.04
N THR A 147 5.57 0.22 1.20
CA THR A 147 6.23 -0.43 2.35
C THR A 147 5.47 -1.70 2.76
N LEU A 148 4.14 -1.59 2.95
CA LEU A 148 3.30 -2.74 3.30
C LEU A 148 3.24 -3.78 2.18
N ALA A 149 3.11 -3.38 0.92
CA ALA A 149 3.09 -4.30 -0.22
C ALA A 149 4.38 -5.14 -0.26
N TRP A 150 5.53 -4.51 -0.04
CA TRP A 150 6.80 -5.21 0.02
C TRP A 150 6.88 -6.17 1.22
N LEU A 151 6.47 -5.74 2.42
CA LEU A 151 6.47 -6.56 3.64
C LEU A 151 5.49 -7.75 3.57
N LEU A 152 4.43 -7.62 2.81
CA LEU A 152 3.44 -8.68 2.56
C LEU A 152 3.96 -9.74 1.60
N ALA A 153 4.89 -9.40 0.70
CA ALA A 153 5.24 -10.22 -0.45
C ALA A 153 5.68 -11.64 -0.10
N SER A 154 6.54 -11.79 0.90
CA SER A 154 7.00 -13.12 1.36
C SER A 154 5.99 -13.88 2.22
N ARG A 155 4.90 -13.22 2.64
CA ARG A 155 3.86 -13.78 3.53
C ARG A 155 2.64 -14.31 2.78
N VAL A 156 2.55 -13.99 1.49
CA VAL A 156 1.47 -14.44 0.60
C VAL A 156 2.07 -15.33 -0.48
N PRO A 157 1.93 -16.66 -0.38
CA PRO A 157 2.61 -17.62 -1.25
C PRO A 157 2.37 -17.44 -2.76
N GLN A 158 1.21 -16.89 -3.13
CA GLN A 158 0.84 -16.62 -4.52
C GLN A 158 1.51 -15.35 -5.08
N THR A 159 2.26 -14.58 -4.27
CA THR A 159 2.91 -13.36 -4.74
C THR A 159 3.96 -13.68 -5.78
N THR A 160 3.87 -13.04 -6.93
CA THR A 160 4.81 -13.17 -8.04
C THR A 160 5.46 -11.86 -8.43
N ALA A 161 4.87 -10.73 -8.02
CA ALA A 161 5.45 -9.40 -8.25
C ALA A 161 5.06 -8.42 -7.15
N VAL A 162 5.94 -7.46 -6.93
CA VAL A 162 5.70 -6.26 -6.13
C VAL A 162 5.98 -5.04 -7.02
N VAL A 163 5.06 -4.08 -7.03
CA VAL A 163 5.26 -2.79 -7.68
C VAL A 163 5.07 -1.70 -6.63
N THR A 164 6.13 -0.98 -6.34
CA THR A 164 6.09 0.11 -5.37
C THR A 164 6.22 1.46 -6.08
N ILE A 165 5.42 2.44 -5.65
CA ILE A 165 5.37 3.78 -6.23
C ILE A 165 5.67 4.78 -5.13
N ALA A 166 6.74 5.57 -5.28
CA ALA A 166 7.15 6.59 -4.31
C ALA A 166 7.20 6.04 -2.87
N ALA A 167 7.69 4.79 -2.70
CA ALA A 167 7.53 4.02 -1.49
C ALA A 167 8.66 4.25 -0.48
N ASN A 168 8.28 4.37 0.78
CA ASN A 168 9.21 4.51 1.91
C ASN A 168 9.79 3.13 2.30
N LEU A 169 10.84 2.70 1.59
CA LEU A 169 11.47 1.39 1.76
C LEU A 169 12.66 1.39 2.75
N ASP A 170 13.09 2.57 3.21
CA ASP A 170 14.05 2.77 4.31
C ASP A 170 13.44 3.76 5.29
N THR A 171 12.68 3.21 6.25
CA THR A 171 11.86 4.02 7.16
C THR A 171 12.71 4.81 8.14
N GLN A 172 13.90 4.31 8.49
CA GLN A 172 14.82 5.02 9.36
C GLN A 172 15.48 6.20 8.64
N ALA A 173 15.96 6.02 7.42
CA ALA A 173 16.53 7.11 6.63
C ALA A 173 15.47 8.19 6.36
N TRP A 174 14.23 7.78 6.08
CA TRP A 174 13.12 8.70 5.84
C TRP A 174 12.75 9.53 7.09
N THR A 175 12.64 8.91 8.26
CA THR A 175 12.34 9.64 9.50
C THR A 175 13.48 10.58 9.88
N THR A 176 14.72 10.18 9.63
CA THR A 176 15.90 11.02 9.87
C THR A 176 15.91 12.23 8.92
N LEU A 177 15.61 12.02 7.63
CA LEU A 177 15.57 13.09 6.62
C LEU A 177 14.56 14.20 6.97
N HIS A 178 13.41 13.79 7.53
CA HIS A 178 12.31 14.71 7.85
C HIS A 178 12.27 15.18 9.31
N ASP A 179 13.26 14.81 10.10
CA ASP A 179 13.27 15.08 11.56
C ASP A 179 12.00 14.58 12.28
N TYR A 180 11.52 13.41 11.83
CA TYR A 180 10.38 12.75 12.45
C TYR A 180 10.79 11.79 13.55
N SER A 181 9.86 11.53 14.47
CA SER A 181 10.07 10.51 15.50
C SER A 181 10.27 9.13 14.85
N PRO A 182 11.21 8.30 15.35
CA PRO A 182 11.43 6.96 14.85
C PRO A 182 10.17 6.09 14.90
N MET A 183 9.98 5.25 13.90
CA MET A 183 8.86 4.31 13.82
C MET A 183 9.13 3.05 14.66
N ASN A 184 9.27 3.24 15.96
CA ASN A 184 9.56 2.16 16.90
C ASN A 184 8.44 1.12 16.93
N GLY A 185 8.79 -0.14 16.64
CA GLY A 185 7.85 -1.27 16.57
C GLY A 185 7.24 -1.49 15.18
N SER A 186 7.64 -0.72 14.17
CA SER A 186 7.42 -1.02 12.74
C SER A 186 8.56 -1.84 12.19
N LEU A 187 8.27 -2.70 11.23
CA LEU A 187 9.26 -3.34 10.37
C LEU A 187 9.84 -2.29 9.41
N ASP A 188 11.08 -2.51 9.00
CA ASP A 188 11.78 -1.65 8.06
C ASP A 188 12.28 -2.48 6.88
N PRO A 189 11.72 -2.32 5.66
CA PRO A 189 12.08 -3.16 4.52
C PRO A 189 13.58 -3.29 4.28
N VAL A 190 14.35 -2.22 4.44
CA VAL A 190 15.81 -2.25 4.23
C VAL A 190 16.54 -3.23 5.16
N ARG A 191 15.92 -3.65 6.25
CA ARG A 191 16.48 -4.56 7.26
C ARG A 191 15.90 -5.97 7.21
N GLU A 192 14.85 -6.17 6.42
CA GLU A 192 14.22 -7.47 6.27
C GLU A 192 15.02 -8.34 5.27
N PRO A 193 14.88 -9.65 5.30
CA PRO A 193 15.47 -10.53 4.29
C PRO A 193 15.01 -10.21 2.87
N ALA A 194 15.89 -10.40 1.89
CA ALA A 194 15.56 -10.23 0.48
C ALA A 194 14.34 -11.08 0.08
N LEU A 195 13.55 -10.57 -0.87
CA LEU A 195 12.43 -11.33 -1.41
C LEU A 195 12.93 -12.61 -2.13
N PRO A 196 12.12 -13.68 -2.10
CA PRO A 196 12.40 -14.87 -2.92
C PRO A 196 12.62 -14.49 -4.39
N LYS A 197 13.57 -15.15 -5.06
CA LYS A 197 13.89 -14.88 -6.50
C LYS A 197 12.69 -15.07 -7.45
N SER A 198 11.67 -15.80 -7.02
CA SER A 198 10.42 -15.97 -7.76
C SER A 198 9.52 -14.71 -7.74
N ILE A 199 9.82 -13.75 -6.89
CA ILE A 199 9.06 -12.50 -6.76
C ILE A 199 9.86 -11.37 -7.39
N SER A 200 9.36 -10.80 -8.48
CA SER A 200 9.97 -9.60 -9.09
C SER A 200 9.59 -8.35 -8.28
N HIS A 201 10.53 -7.40 -8.17
CA HIS A 201 10.24 -6.11 -7.55
C HIS A 201 10.64 -4.97 -8.49
N VAL A 202 9.67 -4.11 -8.81
CA VAL A 202 9.88 -2.85 -9.51
C VAL A 202 9.53 -1.69 -8.57
N ALA A 203 10.49 -0.82 -8.32
CA ALA A 203 10.33 0.37 -7.48
C ALA A 203 10.38 1.64 -8.34
N TYR A 204 9.24 2.27 -8.53
CA TYR A 204 9.13 3.57 -9.19
C TYR A 204 9.36 4.70 -8.20
N VAL A 205 10.20 5.67 -8.57
CA VAL A 205 10.44 6.88 -7.78
C VAL A 205 10.53 8.09 -8.69
N GLY A 206 9.96 9.22 -8.27
CA GLY A 206 10.06 10.48 -8.99
C GLY A 206 11.37 11.21 -8.67
N ASP A 207 12.04 11.77 -9.68
CA ASP A 207 13.28 12.52 -9.48
C ASP A 207 13.10 13.83 -8.68
N ARG A 208 11.86 14.34 -8.63
CA ARG A 208 11.46 15.53 -7.87
C ARG A 208 10.71 15.23 -6.57
N ASP A 209 10.62 13.96 -6.21
CA ASP A 209 9.98 13.58 -4.95
C ASP A 209 10.81 14.07 -3.76
N THR A 210 10.26 15.01 -3.00
CA THR A 210 10.89 15.57 -1.79
C THR A 210 10.38 14.88 -0.51
N ASN A 211 9.30 14.12 -0.60
CA ASN A 211 8.78 13.34 0.53
C ASN A 211 9.50 12.00 0.66
N VAL A 212 9.58 11.24 -0.44
CA VAL A 212 10.38 10.01 -0.52
C VAL A 212 11.37 10.17 -1.70
N PRO A 213 12.45 10.93 -1.51
CA PRO A 213 13.39 11.19 -2.58
C PRO A 213 14.11 9.90 -3.04
N PRO A 214 14.66 9.88 -4.26
CA PRO A 214 15.36 8.73 -4.82
C PRO A 214 16.43 8.14 -3.90
N THR A 215 17.05 8.96 -3.04
CA THR A 215 18.05 8.51 -2.06
C THR A 215 17.52 7.47 -1.08
N ILE A 216 16.25 7.56 -0.67
CA ILE A 216 15.60 6.58 0.22
C ILE A 216 15.45 5.23 -0.48
N VAL A 217 14.97 5.24 -1.73
CA VAL A 217 14.79 4.00 -2.50
C VAL A 217 16.13 3.38 -2.90
N ARG A 218 17.14 4.21 -3.20
CA ARG A 218 18.52 3.73 -3.49
C ARG A 218 19.18 3.13 -2.25
N SER A 219 18.95 3.69 -1.04
CA SER A 219 19.42 3.11 0.23
C SER A 219 18.86 1.69 0.41
N PHE A 220 17.57 1.52 0.18
CA PHE A 220 16.95 0.20 0.18
C PHE A 220 17.58 -0.73 -0.87
N ALA A 221 17.70 -0.30 -2.12
CA ALA A 221 18.22 -1.12 -3.21
C ALA A 221 19.69 -1.54 -3.02
N ALA A 222 20.48 -0.78 -2.26
CA ALA A 222 21.85 -1.17 -1.91
C ALA A 222 21.89 -2.46 -1.06
N ASN A 223 20.85 -2.75 -0.29
CA ASN A 223 20.69 -3.98 0.50
C ASN A 223 19.82 -5.03 -0.22
N HIS A 224 19.06 -4.62 -1.24
CA HIS A 224 18.11 -5.44 -2.00
C HIS A 224 18.38 -5.30 -3.52
N PRO A 225 19.52 -5.84 -4.01
CA PRO A 225 19.93 -5.65 -5.41
C PRO A 225 19.01 -6.33 -6.42
N GLU A 226 18.09 -7.18 -5.97
CA GLU A 226 17.01 -7.76 -6.79
C GLU A 226 15.93 -6.75 -7.15
N ALA A 227 15.84 -5.62 -6.44
CA ALA A 227 14.88 -4.58 -6.72
C ALA A 227 15.29 -3.74 -7.93
N LYS A 228 14.43 -3.69 -8.94
CA LYS A 228 14.62 -2.83 -10.10
C LYS A 228 14.11 -1.42 -9.80
N VAL A 229 15.01 -0.50 -9.46
CA VAL A 229 14.64 0.91 -9.25
C VAL A 229 14.55 1.63 -10.59
N ILE A 230 13.43 2.33 -10.80
CA ILE A 230 13.18 3.13 -12.01
C ILE A 230 12.83 4.55 -11.57
N GLU A 231 13.77 5.47 -11.83
CA GLU A 231 13.55 6.90 -11.60
C GLU A 231 12.84 7.52 -12.80
N ILE A 232 11.76 8.23 -12.54
CA ILE A 232 10.99 8.89 -13.59
C ILE A 232 11.20 10.41 -13.48
N ALA A 233 11.74 10.95 -14.56
CA ALA A 233 12.01 12.39 -14.66
C ALA A 233 10.73 13.22 -14.55
N THR A 234 10.82 14.34 -13.85
CA THR A 234 9.73 15.31 -13.62
C THR A 234 8.61 14.87 -12.68
N PHE A 235 8.62 13.62 -12.21
CA PHE A 235 7.62 13.15 -11.25
C PHE A 235 8.01 13.57 -9.82
N ASP A 236 7.01 13.95 -9.05
CA ASP A 236 7.15 14.17 -7.61
C ASP A 236 6.39 13.10 -6.81
N HIS A 237 6.11 13.34 -5.53
CA HIS A 237 5.41 12.36 -4.70
C HIS A 237 4.01 12.03 -5.22
N THR A 238 3.29 12.99 -5.80
CA THR A 238 1.89 12.88 -6.23
C THR A 238 1.68 12.95 -7.73
N CYS A 239 2.47 13.75 -8.41
CA CYS A 239 2.38 13.90 -9.87
C CYS A 239 3.28 12.86 -10.55
N CYS A 240 2.98 12.30 -11.59
CA CYS A 240 1.85 12.23 -12.49
C CYS A 240 1.51 10.74 -12.65
N TRP A 241 1.56 10.02 -11.52
CA TRP A 241 1.46 8.55 -11.46
C TRP A 241 0.15 8.02 -12.02
N ILE A 242 -0.96 8.70 -11.69
CA ILE A 242 -2.29 8.24 -12.04
C ILE A 242 -2.48 8.23 -13.56
N GLU A 243 -2.06 9.29 -14.24
CA GLU A 243 -2.18 9.41 -15.71
C GLU A 243 -1.32 8.37 -16.43
N ARG A 244 -0.14 8.07 -15.88
CA ARG A 244 0.82 7.15 -16.49
C ARG A 244 0.67 5.70 -16.00
N TRP A 245 -0.23 5.47 -15.06
CA TRP A 245 -0.32 4.18 -14.39
C TRP A 245 -0.53 2.97 -15.31
N PRO A 246 -1.44 2.98 -16.31
CA PRO A 246 -1.61 1.84 -17.20
C PRO A 246 -0.32 1.45 -17.93
N GLU A 247 0.49 2.45 -18.33
CA GLU A 247 1.77 2.21 -18.99
C GLU A 247 2.81 1.66 -18.01
N LEU A 248 2.92 2.27 -16.83
CA LEU A 248 3.89 1.86 -15.80
C LEU A 248 3.59 0.46 -15.28
N LEU A 249 2.32 0.13 -15.04
CA LEU A 249 1.92 -1.21 -14.63
C LEU A 249 2.28 -2.25 -15.68
N ASN A 250 1.94 -2.00 -16.93
CA ASN A 250 2.26 -2.91 -18.04
C ASN A 250 3.79 -3.11 -18.17
N ALA A 251 4.59 -2.05 -18.05
CA ALA A 251 6.04 -2.14 -18.08
C ALA A 251 6.62 -2.93 -16.92
N ALA A 252 6.08 -2.76 -15.71
CA ALA A 252 6.49 -3.53 -14.53
C ALA A 252 6.19 -5.03 -14.72
N LEU A 253 5.01 -5.37 -15.23
CA LEU A 253 4.59 -6.75 -15.44
C LEU A 253 5.36 -7.44 -16.60
N ALA A 254 5.66 -6.72 -17.68
CA ALA A 254 6.45 -7.24 -18.79
C ALA A 254 7.90 -7.59 -18.41
N SER A 255 8.45 -6.95 -17.36
CA SER A 255 9.81 -7.23 -16.88
C SER A 255 9.96 -8.58 -16.18
N ARG A 256 8.85 -9.29 -15.89
CA ARG A 256 8.81 -10.63 -15.29
C ARG A 256 9.15 -11.78 -16.25
N SER A 257 9.03 -11.53 -17.56
CA SER A 257 9.11 -12.57 -18.60
C SER A 257 10.52 -12.77 -19.14
N ARG A 258 11.52 -12.20 -18.49
CA ARG A 258 12.93 -12.32 -18.85
C ARG A 258 13.75 -12.78 -17.64
#